data_145ad0dfce312f710f5aebe2b969d5bc
#
_entry.id   145ad0dfce312f710f5aebe2b969d5bc
#
_cell.length_a   1.000
_cell.length_b   1.000
_cell.length_c   1.000
_cell.angle_alpha   90.00
_cell.angle_beta   90.00
_cell.angle_gamma   90.00
#
_symmetry.space_group_name_H-M   'P 1'
#
loop_
_entity.id
_entity.type
_entity.pdbx_description
1 polymer ?
#
loop_
_entity_poly.entity_id
_entity_poly.type
_entity_poly.pdbx_seq_one_letter_code
_entity_poly.pdbx_strand_id
1 'polypeptide(L)'
;MQQNRKVNPYEQIDFNKIVKLYFAKDKTSVGTIEGIYAVSSLVTKKGKGILSSTEKEKVVDRKENYSQVAVIHDKNNSGREYLEVPLDKDYVPSYSIRGEFTGMTDGNILIYKHFESRGREVTYTFTYDKSRDILEGIRTENDGSFTVTYKLTYLKLFPKKQ
;
A
#
# COMPACT_ATOMS: atom_id res chain seq x y z
N MET A 1 32.51 5.50 -17.44
CA MET A 1 31.43 6.47 -17.30
C MET A 1 30.54 6.06 -16.12
N GLN A 2 30.69 6.69 -14.96
CA GLN A 2 29.81 6.51 -13.82
C GLN A 2 28.51 7.25 -14.13
N GLN A 3 27.43 6.49 -14.31
CA GLN A 3 26.10 7.08 -14.35
C GLN A 3 25.80 7.64 -12.95
N ASN A 4 25.72 8.97 -12.85
CA ASN A 4 25.17 9.65 -11.68
C ASN A 4 23.71 9.19 -11.51
N ARG A 5 23.48 8.12 -10.74
CA ARG A 5 22.16 7.80 -10.22
C ARG A 5 21.74 9.01 -9.38
N LYS A 6 20.74 9.73 -9.82
CA LYS A 6 20.04 10.70 -8.97
C LYS A 6 19.54 9.92 -7.75
N VAL A 7 20.21 10.10 -6.62
CA VAL A 7 19.80 9.51 -5.35
C VAL A 7 18.43 10.10 -5.03
N ASN A 8 17.42 9.24 -4.94
CA ASN A 8 16.09 9.66 -4.53
C ASN A 8 16.19 10.18 -3.08
N PRO A 9 15.77 11.43 -2.76
CA PRO A 9 15.91 11.99 -1.42
C PRO A 9 15.22 11.15 -0.33
N TYR A 10 14.37 10.21 -0.70
CA TYR A 10 13.67 9.29 0.22
C TYR A 10 14.46 7.98 0.47
N GLU A 11 15.60 7.77 -0.18
CA GLU A 11 16.36 6.51 -0.10
C GLU A 11 17.06 6.22 1.25
N GLN A 12 17.03 7.14 2.21
CA GLN A 12 17.73 6.97 3.48
C GLN A 12 16.90 7.41 4.71
N ILE A 13 15.58 7.36 4.62
CA ILE A 13 14.75 7.81 5.72
C ILE A 13 14.41 6.62 6.61
N ASP A 14 14.94 6.62 7.83
CA ASP A 14 14.53 5.69 8.88
C ASP A 14 13.20 6.12 9.53
N PHE A 15 12.60 5.20 10.30
CA PHE A 15 11.34 5.43 11.02
C PHE A 15 11.35 6.71 11.87
N ASN A 16 12.40 6.92 12.68
CA ASN A 16 12.51 8.08 13.56
C ASN A 16 12.60 9.38 12.77
N LYS A 17 13.27 9.33 11.65
CA LYS A 17 13.45 10.49 10.77
C LYS A 17 12.14 10.83 10.06
N ILE A 18 11.38 9.83 9.61
CA ILE A 18 10.03 10.01 9.05
C ILE A 18 9.11 10.62 10.10
N VAL A 19 9.06 10.07 11.30
CA VAL A 19 8.25 10.59 12.41
C VAL A 19 8.60 12.05 12.71
N LYS A 20 9.88 12.37 12.81
CA LYS A 20 10.35 13.74 13.11
C LYS A 20 10.06 14.74 11.97
N LEU A 21 10.28 14.33 10.73
CA LEU A 21 10.17 15.25 9.59
C LEU A 21 8.73 15.47 9.12
N TYR A 22 7.90 14.42 9.15
CA TYR A 22 6.59 14.44 8.51
C TYR A 22 5.42 14.45 9.49
N PHE A 23 5.58 13.87 10.68
CA PHE A 23 4.46 13.70 11.60
C PHE A 23 4.56 14.48 12.92
N ALA A 24 5.75 14.96 13.29
CA ALA A 24 5.91 15.73 14.52
C ALA A 24 5.53 17.21 14.37
N LYS A 25 5.50 17.74 13.15
CA LYS A 25 5.25 19.15 12.89
C LYS A 25 3.79 19.48 12.62
N ASP A 26 2.96 18.51 12.28
CA ASP A 26 1.59 18.76 11.84
C ASP A 26 0.61 17.85 12.57
N LYS A 27 0.02 18.36 13.63
CA LYS A 27 -1.13 17.72 14.29
C LYS A 27 -2.40 17.75 13.44
N THR A 28 -2.33 18.31 12.22
CA THR A 28 -3.46 18.52 11.33
C THR A 28 -3.66 17.43 10.28
N SER A 29 -2.82 16.41 10.24
CA SER A 29 -2.98 15.27 9.32
C SER A 29 -4.11 14.28 9.70
N VAL A 30 -4.94 14.65 10.65
CA VAL A 30 -6.18 13.94 10.97
C VAL A 30 -7.12 14.04 9.77
N GLY A 31 -7.32 12.93 9.07
CA GLY A 31 -8.18 12.87 7.90
C GLY A 31 -7.45 12.72 6.55
N THR A 32 -6.13 12.79 6.49
CA THR A 32 -5.34 12.43 5.32
C THR A 32 -4.91 10.98 5.37
N ILE A 33 -4.52 10.43 4.22
CA ILE A 33 -3.95 9.07 4.17
C ILE A 33 -2.49 9.03 4.63
N GLU A 34 -1.86 10.16 4.88
CA GLU A 34 -0.52 10.19 5.44
C GLU A 34 -0.47 9.50 6.80
N GLY A 35 0.54 8.69 7.00
CA GLY A 35 0.70 7.98 8.26
C GLY A 35 1.59 6.76 8.17
N ILE A 36 1.69 6.08 9.30
CA ILE A 36 2.35 4.79 9.42
C ILE A 36 1.28 3.73 9.60
N TYR A 37 1.42 2.66 8.85
CA TYR A 37 0.43 1.60 8.78
C TYR A 37 1.03 0.22 9.04
N ALA A 38 0.25 -0.63 9.69
CA ALA A 38 0.44 -2.08 9.66
C ALA A 38 -0.32 -2.65 8.46
N VAL A 39 0.33 -3.49 7.69
CA VAL A 39 -0.22 -4.08 6.46
C VAL A 39 -0.56 -5.54 6.66
N SER A 40 -1.78 -5.90 6.27
CA SER A 40 -2.26 -7.28 6.20
C SER A 40 -2.70 -7.61 4.78
N SER A 41 -2.60 -8.87 4.40
CA SER A 41 -3.06 -9.34 3.09
C SER A 41 -3.94 -10.58 3.21
N LEU A 42 -4.91 -10.68 2.30
CA LEU A 42 -5.80 -11.82 2.15
C LEU A 42 -5.94 -12.13 0.65
N VAL A 43 -5.72 -13.37 0.29
CA VAL A 43 -5.94 -13.86 -1.08
C VAL A 43 -7.04 -14.92 -1.04
N THR A 44 -8.09 -14.69 -1.82
CA THR A 44 -9.19 -15.66 -1.99
C THR A 44 -9.34 -16.08 -3.43
N LYS A 45 -9.81 -17.29 -3.64
CA LYS A 45 -10.11 -17.86 -4.95
C LYS A 45 -11.57 -18.31 -4.98
N LYS A 46 -12.33 -17.79 -5.92
CA LYS A 46 -13.75 -18.09 -6.09
C LYS A 46 -13.99 -18.69 -7.47
N GLY A 47 -14.77 -19.75 -7.54
CA GLY A 47 -15.14 -20.37 -8.81
C GLY A 47 -15.81 -21.72 -8.65
N LYS A 48 -16.15 -22.33 -9.78
CA LYS A 48 -16.75 -23.67 -9.84
C LYS A 48 -15.68 -24.72 -10.12
N GLY A 49 -15.64 -25.76 -9.30
CA GLY A 49 -14.84 -26.95 -9.63
C GLY A 49 -15.41 -27.72 -10.82
N ILE A 50 -14.60 -28.53 -11.46
CA ILE A 50 -14.95 -29.30 -12.69
C ILE A 50 -16.19 -30.18 -12.49
N LEU A 51 -16.46 -30.63 -11.26
CA LEU A 51 -17.58 -31.51 -10.90
C LEU A 51 -18.60 -30.84 -9.99
N SER A 52 -18.54 -29.51 -9.81
CA SER A 52 -19.41 -28.77 -8.89
C SER A 52 -20.32 -27.80 -9.64
N SER A 53 -21.63 -27.86 -9.37
CA SER A 53 -22.60 -26.88 -9.87
C SER A 53 -22.59 -25.57 -9.06
N THR A 54 -21.98 -25.54 -7.87
CA THR A 54 -21.96 -24.41 -6.97
C THR A 54 -20.60 -23.72 -6.94
N GLU A 55 -20.62 -22.38 -6.92
CA GLU A 55 -19.42 -21.59 -6.67
C GLU A 55 -18.97 -21.75 -5.22
N LYS A 56 -17.67 -21.92 -5.05
CA LYS A 56 -17.03 -21.95 -3.73
C LYS A 56 -15.94 -20.89 -3.65
N GLU A 57 -15.86 -20.25 -2.51
CA GLU A 57 -14.77 -19.33 -2.17
C GLU A 57 -13.85 -20.01 -1.17
N LYS A 58 -12.55 -19.88 -1.42
CA LYS A 58 -11.50 -20.46 -0.60
C LYS A 58 -10.43 -19.40 -0.31
N VAL A 59 -10.01 -19.32 0.95
CA VAL A 59 -8.81 -18.57 1.33
C VAL A 59 -7.58 -19.33 0.85
N VAL A 60 -6.75 -18.66 0.05
CA VAL A 60 -5.51 -19.22 -0.51
C VAL A 60 -4.30 -18.81 0.33
N ASP A 61 -4.26 -17.54 0.77
CA ASP A 61 -3.19 -17.01 1.61
C ASP A 61 -3.74 -15.92 2.54
N ARG A 62 -3.16 -15.84 3.74
CA ARG A 62 -3.46 -14.79 4.72
C ARG A 62 -2.19 -14.43 5.47
N LYS A 63 -1.90 -13.15 5.54
CA LYS A 63 -0.79 -12.61 6.33
C LYS A 63 -1.30 -11.41 7.13
N GLU A 64 -1.19 -11.46 8.45
CA GLU A 64 -1.64 -10.39 9.33
C GLU A 64 -0.45 -9.60 9.85
N ASN A 65 -0.54 -8.26 9.73
CA ASN A 65 0.47 -7.31 10.22
C ASN A 65 1.91 -7.71 9.82
N TYR A 66 2.07 -8.20 8.58
CA TYR A 66 3.33 -8.77 8.11
C TYR A 66 4.35 -7.69 7.74
N SER A 67 3.94 -6.46 7.60
CA SER A 67 4.80 -5.35 7.18
C SER A 67 4.32 -4.04 7.81
N GLN A 68 5.25 -3.10 8.00
CA GLN A 68 4.96 -1.72 8.34
C GLN A 68 5.44 -0.81 7.23
N VAL A 69 4.62 0.18 6.91
CA VAL A 69 4.91 1.15 5.86
C VAL A 69 4.57 2.57 6.32
N ALA A 70 5.27 3.54 5.74
CA ALA A 70 4.89 4.94 5.80
C ALA A 70 4.25 5.35 4.48
N VAL A 71 3.12 6.04 4.54
CA VAL A 71 2.51 6.73 3.40
C VAL A 71 2.76 8.21 3.58
N ILE A 72 3.47 8.82 2.64
CA ILE A 72 3.92 10.22 2.68
C ILE A 72 3.50 10.96 1.42
N HIS A 73 3.09 12.21 1.59
CA HIS A 73 2.73 13.08 0.48
C HIS A 73 3.98 13.44 -0.34
N ASP A 74 3.94 13.21 -1.65
CA ASP A 74 5.00 13.61 -2.58
C ASP A 74 4.74 15.01 -3.14
N LYS A 75 5.31 16.00 -2.48
CA LYS A 75 5.17 17.41 -2.88
C LYS A 75 5.90 17.77 -4.16
N ASN A 76 6.78 16.91 -4.64
CA ASN A 76 7.71 17.22 -5.74
C ASN A 76 7.32 16.56 -7.05
N ASN A 77 6.30 15.72 -7.08
CA ASN A 77 5.93 14.98 -8.27
C ASN A 77 4.44 15.20 -8.60
N SER A 78 4.18 15.70 -9.80
CA SER A 78 2.82 15.95 -10.29
C SER A 78 2.08 14.68 -10.76
N GLY A 79 2.78 13.56 -10.93
CA GLY A 79 2.20 12.30 -11.42
C GLY A 79 1.66 11.36 -10.34
N ARG A 80 1.94 11.66 -9.07
CA ARG A 80 1.51 10.87 -7.92
C ARG A 80 1.31 11.78 -6.71
N GLU A 81 0.41 11.41 -5.81
CA GLU A 81 0.14 12.21 -4.62
C GLU A 81 0.90 11.71 -3.40
N TYR A 82 1.01 10.39 -3.25
CA TYR A 82 1.64 9.78 -2.09
C TYR A 82 2.58 8.66 -2.47
N LEU A 83 3.59 8.46 -1.64
CA LEU A 83 4.56 7.37 -1.72
C LEU A 83 4.38 6.41 -0.56
N GLU A 84 4.57 5.13 -0.83
CA GLU A 84 4.70 4.10 0.18
C GLU A 84 6.16 3.72 0.37
N VAL A 85 6.63 3.85 1.61
CA VAL A 85 8.01 3.52 2.02
C VAL A 85 7.98 2.40 3.06
N PRO A 86 8.67 1.27 2.85
CA PRO A 86 8.73 0.21 3.84
C PRO A 86 9.58 0.62 5.05
N LEU A 87 9.16 0.20 6.24
CA LEU A 87 9.80 0.49 7.52
C LEU A 87 10.37 -0.76 8.21
N ASP A 88 10.26 -1.92 7.59
CA ASP A 88 10.73 -3.18 8.16
C ASP A 88 12.25 -3.21 8.28
N LYS A 89 12.77 -3.62 9.45
CA LYS A 89 14.20 -3.63 9.76
C LYS A 89 15.01 -4.58 8.86
N ASP A 90 14.40 -5.65 8.40
CA ASP A 90 15.05 -6.67 7.57
C ASP A 90 14.94 -6.36 6.06
N TYR A 91 14.27 -5.29 5.74
CA TYR A 91 14.16 -4.85 4.37
C TYR A 91 15.43 -4.12 3.96
N VAL A 92 16.30 -4.79 3.23
CA VAL A 92 17.41 -4.14 2.52
C VAL A 92 16.86 -3.66 1.18
N PRO A 93 16.47 -2.40 1.04
CA PRO A 93 15.81 -1.96 -0.17
C PRO A 93 16.85 -1.80 -1.26
N SER A 94 16.72 -2.59 -2.30
CA SER A 94 17.17 -2.12 -3.61
C SER A 94 16.29 -0.95 -4.11
N TYR A 95 15.10 -0.78 -3.49
CA TYR A 95 14.15 0.30 -3.77
C TYR A 95 13.57 0.81 -2.46
N SER A 96 13.71 2.09 -2.21
CA SER A 96 13.16 2.79 -1.04
C SER A 96 11.66 3.05 -1.14
N ILE A 97 11.08 2.94 -2.33
CA ILE A 97 9.66 3.15 -2.58
C ILE A 97 9.04 1.81 -2.95
N ARG A 98 8.06 1.36 -2.18
CA ARG A 98 7.30 0.13 -2.43
C ARG A 98 6.13 0.35 -3.38
N GLY A 99 5.57 1.53 -3.39
CA GLY A 99 4.46 1.89 -4.26
C GLY A 99 4.11 3.37 -4.23
N GLU A 100 3.11 3.72 -5.01
CA GLU A 100 2.61 5.08 -5.12
C GLU A 100 1.09 5.12 -5.18
N PHE A 101 0.49 6.15 -4.58
CA PHE A 101 -0.93 6.40 -4.61
C PHE A 101 -1.24 7.67 -5.40
N THR A 102 -2.33 7.61 -6.17
CA THR A 102 -2.91 8.74 -6.87
C THR A 102 -4.40 8.81 -6.53
N GLY A 103 -4.89 9.95 -6.06
CA GLY A 103 -6.29 10.17 -5.74
C GLY A 103 -7.14 10.29 -7.00
N MET A 104 -8.37 9.76 -6.92
CA MET A 104 -9.40 10.04 -7.91
C MET A 104 -10.26 11.23 -7.44
N THR A 105 -10.99 11.84 -8.38
CA THR A 105 -11.78 13.07 -8.17
C THR A 105 -12.80 12.99 -7.03
N ASP A 106 -13.24 11.77 -6.68
CA ASP A 106 -14.25 11.55 -5.62
C ASP A 106 -13.68 11.47 -4.19
N GLY A 107 -12.38 11.70 -4.02
CA GLY A 107 -11.72 11.94 -2.74
C GLY A 107 -11.51 10.75 -1.81
N ASN A 108 -12.22 9.63 -1.98
CA ASN A 108 -12.08 8.44 -1.14
C ASN A 108 -11.50 7.23 -1.87
N ILE A 109 -11.35 7.34 -3.19
CA ILE A 109 -10.80 6.28 -4.04
C ILE A 109 -9.39 6.68 -4.47
N LEU A 110 -8.47 5.75 -4.36
CA LEU A 110 -7.07 5.92 -4.74
C LEU A 110 -6.67 4.77 -5.65
N ILE A 111 -5.87 5.08 -6.65
CA ILE A 111 -5.17 4.07 -7.44
C ILE A 111 -3.79 3.87 -6.82
N TYR A 112 -3.48 2.65 -6.47
CA TYR A 112 -2.20 2.25 -5.91
C TYR A 112 -1.45 1.36 -6.88
N LYS A 113 -0.24 1.79 -7.24
CA LYS A 113 0.73 0.98 -7.99
C LYS A 113 1.74 0.40 -7.03
N HIS A 114 1.75 -0.91 -6.92
CA HIS A 114 2.73 -1.65 -6.14
C HIS A 114 3.89 -2.08 -7.04
N PHE A 115 5.11 -1.79 -6.59
CA PHE A 115 6.32 -2.17 -7.30
C PHE A 115 6.85 -3.49 -6.77
N GLU A 116 6.78 -4.52 -7.60
CA GLU A 116 7.34 -5.83 -7.31
C GLU A 116 8.79 -5.94 -7.79
N SER A 117 9.46 -6.98 -7.36
CA SER A 117 10.79 -7.33 -7.87
C SER A 117 10.78 -7.46 -9.41
N ARG A 118 11.92 -7.20 -10.04
CA ARG A 118 12.13 -7.26 -11.50
C ARG A 118 11.33 -6.25 -12.33
N GLY A 119 10.93 -5.13 -11.71
CA GLY A 119 10.25 -4.03 -12.41
C GLY A 119 8.80 -4.31 -12.79
N ARG A 120 8.18 -5.34 -12.21
CA ARG A 120 6.74 -5.61 -12.38
C ARG A 120 5.95 -4.64 -11.52
N GLU A 121 4.90 -4.07 -12.09
CA GLU A 121 3.92 -3.25 -11.39
C GLU A 121 2.59 -3.98 -11.31
N VAL A 122 1.93 -3.89 -10.17
CA VAL A 122 0.54 -4.34 -10.02
C VAL A 122 -0.30 -3.23 -9.44
N THR A 123 -1.53 -3.11 -9.94
CA THR A 123 -2.43 -2.01 -9.57
C THR A 123 -3.56 -2.52 -8.68
N TYR A 124 -3.81 -1.78 -7.61
CA TYR A 124 -4.95 -1.95 -6.72
C TYR A 124 -5.84 -0.71 -6.74
N THR A 125 -7.12 -0.90 -6.53
CA THR A 125 -8.02 0.19 -6.17
C THR A 125 -8.17 0.20 -4.66
N PHE A 126 -7.85 1.35 -4.05
CA PHE A 126 -7.95 1.55 -2.60
C PHE A 126 -9.13 2.45 -2.25
N THR A 127 -9.72 2.19 -1.12
CA THR A 127 -10.69 3.06 -0.45
C THR A 127 -10.17 3.46 0.92
N TYR A 128 -10.41 4.71 1.32
CA TYR A 128 -10.04 5.19 2.64
C TYR A 128 -11.27 5.36 3.52
N ASP A 129 -11.36 4.56 4.56
CA ASP A 129 -12.34 4.71 5.62
C ASP A 129 -11.82 5.69 6.68
N LYS A 130 -12.27 6.94 6.56
CA LYS A 130 -11.87 8.01 7.49
C LYS A 130 -12.32 7.76 8.93
N SER A 131 -13.39 7.01 9.14
CA SER A 131 -13.93 6.76 10.47
C SER A 131 -13.06 5.78 11.27
N ARG A 132 -12.51 4.79 10.59
CA ARG A 132 -11.67 3.74 11.18
C ARG A 132 -10.17 3.93 10.96
N ASP A 133 -9.76 4.92 10.15
CA ASP A 133 -8.39 5.10 9.69
C ASP A 133 -7.80 3.86 9.02
N ILE A 134 -8.59 3.27 8.12
CA ILE A 134 -8.21 2.07 7.38
C ILE A 134 -8.19 2.37 5.88
N LEU A 135 -7.12 1.96 5.20
CA LEU A 135 -7.05 1.87 3.76
C LEU A 135 -7.27 0.41 3.35
N GLU A 136 -8.20 0.16 2.45
CA GLU A 136 -8.46 -1.17 1.90
C GLU A 136 -8.24 -1.17 0.39
N GLY A 137 -7.32 -2.00 -0.07
CA GLY A 137 -7.00 -2.19 -1.47
C GLY A 137 -7.49 -3.52 -2.01
N ILE A 138 -8.07 -3.51 -3.21
CA ILE A 138 -8.55 -4.71 -3.87
C ILE A 138 -8.02 -4.76 -5.30
N ARG A 139 -7.61 -5.96 -5.71
CA ARG A 139 -7.27 -6.33 -7.08
C ARG A 139 -7.83 -7.72 -7.37
N THR A 140 -8.39 -7.90 -8.56
CA THR A 140 -8.89 -9.18 -9.01
C THR A 140 -8.18 -9.63 -10.28
N GLU A 141 -7.95 -10.92 -10.40
CA GLU A 141 -7.42 -11.57 -11.59
C GLU A 141 -8.28 -12.78 -11.95
N ASN A 142 -8.41 -13.06 -13.24
CA ASN A 142 -9.06 -14.26 -13.72
C ASN A 142 -8.00 -15.34 -13.97
N ASP A 143 -8.21 -16.51 -13.40
CA ASP A 143 -7.38 -17.71 -13.58
C ASP A 143 -8.28 -18.85 -14.09
N GLY A 144 -8.51 -18.89 -15.38
CA GLY A 144 -9.42 -19.83 -16.01
C GLY A 144 -10.87 -19.63 -15.55
N SER A 145 -11.45 -20.65 -14.92
CA SER A 145 -12.81 -20.59 -14.35
C SER A 145 -12.88 -19.99 -12.94
N PHE A 146 -11.76 -19.50 -12.44
CA PHE A 146 -11.67 -18.92 -11.11
C PHE A 146 -11.36 -17.44 -11.16
N THR A 147 -11.87 -16.71 -10.17
CA THR A 147 -11.49 -15.33 -9.87
C THR A 147 -10.65 -15.33 -8.61
N VAL A 148 -9.45 -14.77 -8.70
CA VAL A 148 -8.55 -14.58 -7.56
C VAL A 148 -8.65 -13.14 -7.11
N THR A 149 -8.97 -12.92 -5.84
CA THR A 149 -9.06 -11.59 -5.23
C THR A 149 -7.92 -11.42 -4.24
N TYR A 150 -7.16 -10.35 -4.44
CA TYR A 150 -6.11 -9.89 -3.55
C TYR A 150 -6.63 -8.69 -2.77
N LYS A 151 -6.67 -8.81 -1.46
CA LYS A 151 -7.06 -7.72 -0.55
C LYS A 151 -5.88 -7.31 0.31
N LEU A 152 -5.59 -6.01 0.35
CA LEU A 152 -4.65 -5.39 1.27
C LEU A 152 -5.42 -4.54 2.28
N THR A 153 -5.06 -4.65 3.55
CA THR A 153 -5.64 -3.84 4.62
C THR A 153 -4.52 -3.11 5.35
N TYR A 154 -4.59 -1.80 5.37
CA TYR A 154 -3.65 -0.91 6.02
C TYR A 154 -4.33 -0.28 7.23
N LEU A 155 -3.93 -0.70 8.42
CA LEU A 155 -4.41 -0.14 9.68
C LEU A 155 -3.45 0.96 10.13
N LYS A 156 -3.94 2.19 10.27
CA LYS A 156 -3.10 3.31 10.69
C LYS A 156 -2.64 3.14 12.14
N LEU A 157 -1.32 3.15 12.32
CA LEU A 157 -0.67 3.09 13.62
C LEU A 157 -0.34 4.49 14.14
N PHE A 158 -0.06 5.43 13.23
CA PHE A 158 0.32 6.80 13.55
C PHE A 158 -0.04 7.76 12.40
N PRO A 159 -0.49 9.01 12.64
CA PRO A 159 -1.01 9.47 13.94
C PRO A 159 -2.32 8.78 14.30
N LYS A 160 -2.53 8.51 15.59
CA LYS A 160 -3.82 8.01 16.08
C LYS A 160 -4.80 9.15 16.25
N LYS A 161 -6.06 8.94 15.90
CA LYS A 161 -7.14 9.84 16.30
C LYS A 161 -7.21 9.90 17.83
N GLN A 162 -7.29 11.11 18.34
CA GLN A 162 -7.60 11.36 19.74
C GLN A 162 -9.08 11.17 19.99
#